data_9a9d40c6f45335979275fa1cb8732fd8
#
_entry.id   9a9d40c6f45335979275fa1cb8732fd8
#
_cell.length_a   1.000
_cell.length_b   1.000
_cell.length_c   1.000
_cell.angle_alpha   90.00
_cell.angle_beta   90.00
_cell.angle_gamma   90.00
#
_symmetry.space_group_name_H-M   'P 1'
#
loop_
_entity.id
_entity.type
_entity.pdbx_description
1 polymer ?
#
loop_
_entity_poly.entity_id
_entity_poly.type
_entity_poly.pdbx_seq_one_letter_code
_entity_poly.pdbx_strand_id
1 'polypeptide(L)'
;AAHFADRLDRARYPQKYTDIVEKYADVYKVPRDICYAVIRTESGFDPTAVSSAGAVGLMQMMPATFANLTARTGDNYETGMLYDPDTSIRYGVYYLSMLYARYGVWDTAFAAYNCGMGRVDGWIAEGKVDENGKLTGIPLEETANYVARVNRAIEKYEMLYNNESK
;
A
#
# COMPACT_ATOMS: atom_id res chain seq x y z
N ALA A 1 -1.51 -26.63 19.33
CA ALA A 1 -2.40 -26.13 18.25
C ALA A 1 -2.23 -24.64 18.01
N ALA A 2 -2.26 -23.79 19.06
CA ALA A 2 -2.13 -22.32 18.92
C ALA A 2 -0.78 -21.90 18.31
N HIS A 3 0.34 -22.48 18.75
CA HIS A 3 1.66 -22.17 18.17
C HIS A 3 1.80 -22.57 16.69
N PHE A 4 1.12 -23.64 16.27
CA PHE A 4 1.15 -24.06 14.87
C PHE A 4 0.36 -23.08 13.97
N ALA A 5 -0.81 -22.66 14.43
CA ALA A 5 -1.61 -21.67 13.71
C ALA A 5 -0.87 -20.31 13.59
N ASP A 6 -0.22 -19.87 14.67
CA ASP A 6 0.58 -18.64 14.67
C ASP A 6 1.76 -18.72 13.69
N ARG A 7 2.46 -19.85 13.65
CA ARG A 7 3.55 -20.08 12.69
C ARG A 7 3.07 -20.05 11.24
N LEU A 8 1.90 -20.64 10.96
CA LEU A 8 1.32 -20.61 9.62
C LEU A 8 0.91 -19.19 9.22
N ASP A 9 0.31 -18.45 10.15
CA ASP A 9 -0.10 -17.08 9.89
C ASP A 9 1.12 -16.17 9.67
N ARG A 10 2.20 -16.33 10.45
CA ARG A 10 3.44 -15.56 10.23
C ARG A 10 4.09 -15.90 8.89
N ALA A 11 4.00 -17.15 8.42
CA ALA A 11 4.47 -17.54 7.10
C ALA A 11 3.65 -16.90 5.97
N ARG A 12 2.34 -16.72 6.17
CA ARG A 12 1.43 -16.07 5.21
C ARG A 12 1.49 -14.55 5.25
N TYR A 13 1.83 -13.98 6.41
CA TYR A 13 1.93 -12.55 6.66
C TYR A 13 3.31 -12.21 7.21
N PRO A 14 4.38 -12.41 6.41
CA PRO A 14 5.73 -12.17 6.88
C PRO A 14 6.05 -10.68 6.96
N GLN A 15 6.98 -10.32 7.83
CA GLN A 15 7.66 -9.03 7.78
C GLN A 15 9.02 -9.21 7.12
N LYS A 16 9.20 -8.66 5.94
CA LYS A 16 10.46 -8.65 5.19
C LYS A 16 10.86 -7.21 4.88
N TYR A 17 12.14 -6.99 4.60
CA TYR A 17 12.69 -5.65 4.37
C TYR A 17 12.41 -4.69 5.53
N THR A 18 12.47 -5.21 6.75
CA THR A 18 12.02 -4.50 7.96
C THR A 18 12.73 -3.18 8.19
N ASP A 19 14.04 -3.13 8.00
CA ASP A 19 14.82 -1.89 8.17
C ASP A 19 14.34 -0.80 7.21
N ILE A 20 14.07 -1.16 5.95
CA ILE A 20 13.61 -0.23 4.93
C ILE A 20 12.17 0.20 5.20
N VAL A 21 11.28 -0.77 5.47
CA VAL A 21 9.87 -0.49 5.74
C VAL A 21 9.73 0.44 6.95
N GLU A 22 10.37 0.12 8.05
CA GLU A 22 10.29 0.92 9.29
C GLU A 22 10.87 2.30 9.10
N LYS A 23 11.97 2.43 8.37
CA LYS A 23 12.56 3.72 8.03
C LYS A 23 11.57 4.63 7.32
N TYR A 24 10.95 4.17 6.25
CA TYR A 24 10.05 5.02 5.46
C TYR A 24 8.66 5.16 6.09
N ALA A 25 8.19 4.18 6.85
CA ALA A 25 7.01 4.34 7.69
C ALA A 25 7.19 5.51 8.67
N ASP A 26 8.35 5.61 9.30
CA ASP A 26 8.66 6.72 10.21
C ASP A 26 8.83 8.06 9.47
N VAL A 27 9.53 8.06 8.35
CA VAL A 27 9.77 9.29 7.55
C VAL A 27 8.45 9.89 7.07
N TYR A 28 7.57 9.07 6.52
CA TYR A 28 6.32 9.54 5.90
C TYR A 28 5.10 9.43 6.83
N LYS A 29 5.29 8.99 8.08
CA LYS A 29 4.21 8.87 9.07
C LYS A 29 3.07 7.95 8.63
N VAL A 30 3.41 6.85 7.97
CA VAL A 30 2.47 5.79 7.62
C VAL A 30 2.64 4.65 8.63
N PRO A 31 1.56 4.13 9.23
CA PRO A 31 1.66 2.98 10.14
C PRO A 31 2.34 1.78 9.48
N ARG A 32 3.24 1.11 10.22
CA ARG A 32 4.01 -0.05 9.73
C ARG A 32 3.12 -1.16 9.20
N ASP A 33 2.04 -1.45 9.90
CA ASP A 33 1.11 -2.51 9.51
C ASP A 33 0.48 -2.24 8.14
N ILE A 34 0.20 -0.98 7.82
CA ILE A 34 -0.27 -0.56 6.50
C ILE A 34 0.80 -0.81 5.44
N CYS A 35 2.04 -0.44 5.71
CA CYS A 35 3.14 -0.66 4.78
C CYS A 35 3.32 -2.15 4.43
N TYR A 36 3.40 -3.01 5.46
CA TYR A 36 3.51 -4.45 5.24
C TYR A 36 2.29 -5.03 4.52
N ALA A 37 1.09 -4.61 4.90
CA ALA A 37 -0.14 -5.08 4.29
C ALA A 37 -0.21 -4.74 2.80
N VAL A 38 0.18 -3.53 2.42
CA VAL A 38 0.20 -3.11 1.01
C VAL A 38 1.26 -3.88 0.22
N ILE A 39 2.49 -4.01 0.73
CA ILE A 39 3.55 -4.79 0.07
C ILE A 39 3.09 -6.24 -0.16
N ARG A 40 2.54 -6.86 0.87
CA ARG A 40 2.03 -8.24 0.77
C ARG A 40 0.92 -8.35 -0.28
N THR A 41 -0.03 -7.46 -0.26
CA THR A 41 -1.16 -7.48 -1.19
C THR A 41 -0.72 -7.22 -2.64
N GLU A 42 0.23 -6.31 -2.84
CA GLU A 42 0.73 -5.94 -4.16
C GLU A 42 1.62 -7.00 -4.79
N SER A 43 2.62 -7.49 -4.08
CA SER A 43 3.66 -8.35 -4.66
C SER A 43 3.95 -9.63 -3.89
N GLY A 44 3.41 -9.80 -2.68
CA GLY A 44 3.83 -10.87 -1.79
C GLY A 44 5.32 -10.79 -1.43
N PHE A 45 5.87 -9.59 -1.33
CA PHE A 45 7.28 -9.30 -1.08
C PHE A 45 8.22 -9.75 -2.21
N ASP A 46 7.75 -9.79 -3.44
CA ASP A 46 8.59 -10.08 -4.62
C ASP A 46 9.09 -8.77 -5.24
N PRO A 47 10.39 -8.45 -5.12
CA PRO A 47 10.94 -7.21 -5.66
C PRO A 47 10.99 -7.19 -7.20
N THR A 48 10.84 -8.34 -7.84
CA THR A 48 10.89 -8.47 -9.31
C THR A 48 9.49 -8.52 -9.95
N ALA A 49 8.43 -8.43 -9.16
CA ALA A 49 7.06 -8.55 -9.64
C ALA A 49 6.72 -7.46 -10.66
N VAL A 50 6.12 -7.88 -11.77
CA VAL A 50 5.56 -6.97 -12.79
C VAL A 50 4.16 -7.45 -13.13
N SER A 51 3.16 -6.58 -12.99
CA SER A 51 1.77 -6.92 -13.32
C SER A 51 1.53 -6.86 -14.84
N SER A 52 0.42 -7.43 -15.29
CA SER A 52 -0.01 -7.34 -16.70
C SER A 52 -0.21 -5.89 -17.15
N ALA A 53 -0.55 -4.99 -16.24
CA ALA A 53 -0.71 -3.56 -16.52
C ALA A 53 0.63 -2.79 -16.51
N GLY A 54 1.73 -3.43 -16.08
CA GLY A 54 3.05 -2.81 -16.04
C GLY A 54 3.43 -2.18 -14.70
N ALA A 55 2.69 -2.47 -13.61
CA ALA A 55 3.10 -2.08 -12.27
C ALA A 55 4.33 -2.89 -11.83
N VAL A 56 5.30 -2.24 -11.15
CA VAL A 56 6.63 -2.80 -10.92
C VAL A 56 6.98 -2.83 -9.43
N GLY A 57 7.60 -3.94 -9.01
CA GLY A 57 8.31 -4.07 -7.76
C GLY A 57 7.45 -4.39 -6.54
N LEU A 58 8.05 -4.25 -5.36
CA LEU A 58 7.44 -4.61 -4.08
C LEU A 58 6.10 -3.95 -3.82
N MET A 59 5.94 -2.70 -4.22
CA MET A 59 4.73 -1.93 -4.00
C MET A 59 3.93 -1.66 -5.28
N GLN A 60 4.29 -2.34 -6.38
CA GLN A 60 3.55 -2.33 -7.65
C GLN A 60 3.20 -0.92 -8.12
N MET A 61 4.23 -0.10 -8.28
CA MET A 61 4.04 1.26 -8.75
C MET A 61 4.01 1.32 -10.28
N MET A 62 3.04 2.05 -10.83
CA MET A 62 2.99 2.32 -12.25
C MET A 62 4.11 3.30 -12.65
N PRO A 63 4.76 3.09 -13.80
CA PRO A 63 5.83 3.99 -14.26
C PRO A 63 5.44 5.45 -14.34
N ALA A 64 4.22 5.76 -14.79
CA ALA A 64 3.74 7.14 -14.87
C ALA A 64 3.59 7.78 -13.48
N THR A 65 3.09 7.04 -12.50
CA THR A 65 3.01 7.50 -11.09
C THR A 65 4.41 7.76 -10.54
N PHE A 66 5.33 6.84 -10.77
CA PHE A 66 6.72 6.99 -10.33
C PHE A 66 7.37 8.24 -10.93
N ALA A 67 7.19 8.48 -12.22
CA ALA A 67 7.72 9.67 -12.88
C ALA A 67 7.17 10.98 -12.26
N ASN A 68 5.89 11.01 -11.93
CA ASN A 68 5.29 12.17 -11.26
C ASN A 68 5.86 12.38 -9.85
N LEU A 69 6.07 11.31 -9.11
CA LEU A 69 6.62 11.39 -7.75
C LEU A 69 8.09 11.80 -7.75
N THR A 70 8.90 11.25 -8.64
CA THR A 70 10.32 11.63 -8.77
C THR A 70 10.49 13.09 -9.21
N ALA A 71 9.60 13.59 -10.06
CA ALA A 71 9.57 15.00 -10.42
C ALA A 71 9.33 15.91 -9.20
N ARG A 72 8.51 15.46 -8.25
CA ARG A 72 8.24 16.20 -7.01
C ARG A 72 9.40 16.20 -6.04
N THR A 73 10.12 15.08 -5.94
CA THR A 73 11.27 14.95 -5.04
C THR A 73 12.55 15.54 -5.63
N GLY A 74 12.59 15.75 -6.94
CA GLY A 74 13.80 16.16 -7.66
C GLY A 74 14.76 15.01 -7.94
N ASP A 75 14.38 13.77 -7.63
CA ASP A 75 15.17 12.58 -7.95
C ASP A 75 15.10 12.31 -9.46
N ASN A 76 16.24 11.98 -10.05
CA ASN A 76 16.31 11.62 -11.46
C ASN A 76 16.40 10.09 -11.60
N TYR A 77 15.29 9.41 -11.28
CA TYR A 77 15.20 7.95 -11.30
C TYR A 77 14.45 7.45 -12.55
N GLU A 78 14.96 6.38 -13.12
CA GLU A 78 14.30 5.65 -14.20
C GLU A 78 13.43 4.53 -13.63
N THR A 79 12.46 4.06 -14.42
CA THR A 79 11.51 3.00 -14.02
C THR A 79 12.20 1.74 -13.48
N GLY A 80 13.37 1.37 -14.03
CA GLY A 80 14.16 0.22 -13.55
C GLY A 80 14.57 0.31 -12.09
N MET A 81 14.63 1.50 -11.51
CA MET A 81 14.90 1.68 -10.08
C MET A 81 13.80 1.12 -9.17
N LEU A 82 12.59 0.89 -9.72
CA LEU A 82 11.49 0.27 -8.96
C LEU A 82 11.74 -1.20 -8.60
N TYR A 83 12.72 -1.86 -9.21
CA TYR A 83 13.17 -3.19 -8.79
C TYR A 83 14.04 -3.14 -7.53
N ASP A 84 14.62 -1.99 -7.22
CA ASP A 84 15.38 -1.81 -5.98
C ASP A 84 14.43 -1.69 -4.78
N PRO A 85 14.59 -2.55 -3.75
CA PRO A 85 13.70 -2.52 -2.59
C PRO A 85 13.60 -1.17 -1.88
N ASP A 86 14.72 -0.48 -1.70
CA ASP A 86 14.73 0.83 -1.03
C ASP A 86 13.90 1.85 -1.83
N THR A 87 14.14 1.95 -3.13
CA THR A 87 13.41 2.87 -4.02
C THR A 87 11.92 2.53 -4.07
N SER A 88 11.57 1.25 -4.26
CA SER A 88 10.17 0.82 -4.35
C SER A 88 9.41 1.14 -3.06
N ILE A 89 9.96 0.79 -1.91
CA ILE A 89 9.32 1.02 -0.60
C ILE A 89 9.22 2.51 -0.30
N ARG A 90 10.31 3.27 -0.51
CA ARG A 90 10.30 4.73 -0.32
C ARG A 90 9.17 5.40 -1.09
N TYR A 91 9.08 5.16 -2.38
CA TYR A 91 8.10 5.82 -3.23
C TYR A 91 6.69 5.30 -3.02
N GLY A 92 6.52 4.01 -2.73
CA GLY A 92 5.21 3.46 -2.40
C GLY A 92 4.65 4.01 -1.10
N VAL A 93 5.45 4.09 -0.05
CA VAL A 93 5.05 4.66 1.24
C VAL A 93 4.80 6.16 1.12
N TYR A 94 5.66 6.87 0.39
CA TYR A 94 5.46 8.28 0.09
C TYR A 94 4.12 8.51 -0.62
N TYR A 95 3.80 7.71 -1.62
CA TYR A 95 2.53 7.80 -2.34
C TYR A 95 1.32 7.52 -1.43
N LEU A 96 1.40 6.50 -0.59
CA LEU A 96 0.37 6.23 0.43
C LEU A 96 0.14 7.44 1.33
N SER A 97 1.21 8.09 1.80
CA SER A 97 1.10 9.28 2.65
C SER A 97 0.43 10.45 1.94
N MET A 98 0.73 10.65 0.66
CA MET A 98 0.07 11.69 -0.16
C MET A 98 -1.42 11.42 -0.34
N LEU A 99 -1.78 10.17 -0.60
CA LEU A 99 -3.18 9.77 -0.77
C LEU A 99 -3.97 9.92 0.53
N TYR A 100 -3.38 9.54 1.65
CA TYR A 100 -4.00 9.75 2.96
C TYR A 100 -4.18 11.24 3.28
N ALA A 101 -3.18 12.07 2.98
CA ALA A 101 -3.30 13.51 3.15
C ALA A 101 -4.44 14.11 2.30
N ARG A 102 -4.63 13.55 1.09
CA ARG A 102 -5.70 14.02 0.19
C ARG A 102 -7.10 13.60 0.65
N TYR A 103 -7.27 12.35 1.08
CA TYR A 103 -8.60 11.78 1.34
C TYR A 103 -8.97 11.70 2.82
N GLY A 104 -8.01 11.71 3.72
CA GLY A 104 -8.23 11.68 5.17
C GLY A 104 -8.71 10.34 5.74
N VAL A 105 -8.94 9.34 4.89
CA VAL A 105 -9.42 8.00 5.25
C VAL A 105 -8.59 6.96 4.51
N TRP A 106 -8.07 5.96 5.24
CA TRP A 106 -7.21 4.95 4.65
C TRP A 106 -7.91 4.12 3.57
N ASP A 107 -9.14 3.70 3.77
CA ASP A 107 -9.87 2.92 2.76
C ASP A 107 -9.96 3.65 1.41
N THR A 108 -10.23 4.94 1.43
CA THR A 108 -10.28 5.78 0.24
C THR A 108 -8.89 5.93 -0.38
N ALA A 109 -7.85 6.09 0.44
CA ALA A 109 -6.47 6.11 -0.01
C ALA A 109 -6.05 4.79 -0.67
N PHE A 110 -6.44 3.64 -0.10
CA PHE A 110 -6.16 2.33 -0.70
C PHE A 110 -6.87 2.16 -2.05
N ALA A 111 -8.11 2.59 -2.14
CA ALA A 111 -8.83 2.58 -3.43
C ALA A 111 -8.07 3.39 -4.49
N ALA A 112 -7.64 4.60 -4.15
CA ALA A 112 -6.87 5.45 -5.05
C ALA A 112 -5.50 4.86 -5.40
N TYR A 113 -4.84 4.21 -4.45
CA TYR A 113 -3.58 3.50 -4.72
C TYR A 113 -3.74 2.44 -5.79
N ASN A 114 -4.83 1.68 -5.74
CA ASN A 114 -5.13 0.60 -6.69
C ASN A 114 -5.62 1.11 -8.05
N CYS A 115 -6.59 2.02 -8.08
CA CYS A 115 -7.27 2.41 -9.32
C CYS A 115 -6.98 3.84 -9.81
N GLY A 116 -6.20 4.61 -9.05
CA GLY A 116 -5.84 5.99 -9.40
C GLY A 116 -6.78 7.04 -8.78
N MET A 117 -6.23 8.22 -8.55
CA MET A 117 -6.95 9.37 -7.97
C MET A 117 -8.10 9.84 -8.85
N GLY A 118 -7.95 9.82 -10.16
CA GLY A 118 -8.98 10.31 -11.08
C GLY A 118 -10.32 9.58 -10.92
N ARG A 119 -10.27 8.25 -10.79
CA ARG A 119 -11.48 7.45 -10.56
C ARG A 119 -12.12 7.75 -9.20
N VAL A 120 -11.30 7.79 -8.16
CA VAL A 120 -11.78 8.07 -6.79
C VAL A 120 -12.36 9.48 -6.71
N ASP A 121 -11.69 10.48 -7.27
CA ASP A 121 -12.21 11.85 -7.31
C ASP A 121 -13.55 11.92 -8.06
N GLY A 122 -13.68 11.16 -9.15
CA GLY A 122 -14.94 11.06 -9.89
C GLY A 122 -16.06 10.46 -9.04
N TRP A 123 -15.79 9.41 -8.28
CA TRP A 123 -16.79 8.80 -7.38
C TRP A 123 -17.20 9.74 -6.25
N ILE A 124 -16.25 10.49 -5.70
CA ILE A 124 -16.53 11.50 -4.68
C ILE A 124 -17.43 12.62 -5.26
N ALA A 125 -17.13 13.06 -6.49
CA ALA A 125 -17.94 14.08 -7.17
C ALA A 125 -19.37 13.57 -7.46
N GLU A 126 -19.56 12.28 -7.64
CA GLU A 126 -20.87 11.64 -7.79
C GLU A 126 -21.59 11.42 -6.45
N GLY A 127 -21.02 11.84 -5.33
CA GLY A 127 -21.60 11.68 -4.00
C GLY A 127 -21.43 10.29 -3.38
N LYS A 128 -20.55 9.46 -3.92
CA LYS A 128 -20.28 8.09 -3.40
C LYS A 128 -19.29 8.10 -2.25
N VAL A 129 -19.49 9.00 -1.33
CA VAL A 129 -18.62 9.18 -0.16
C VAL A 129 -19.47 9.59 1.04
N ASP A 130 -19.12 9.09 2.23
CA ASP A 130 -19.80 9.49 3.46
C ASP A 130 -19.21 10.81 4.02
N GLU A 131 -19.78 11.26 5.13
CA GLU A 131 -19.39 12.50 5.81
C GLU A 131 -17.93 12.49 6.32
N ASN A 132 -17.34 11.31 6.48
CA ASN A 132 -15.97 11.15 6.96
C ASN A 132 -14.95 11.02 5.82
N GLY A 133 -15.39 11.00 4.56
CA GLY A 133 -14.51 10.82 3.41
C GLY A 133 -14.32 9.36 2.98
N LYS A 134 -15.04 8.41 3.59
CA LYS A 134 -15.00 7.01 3.19
C LYS A 134 -15.94 6.76 2.02
N LEU A 135 -15.45 6.03 1.00
CA LEU A 135 -16.28 5.61 -0.13
C LEU A 135 -17.43 4.71 0.35
N THR A 136 -18.66 5.06 -0.03
CA THR A 136 -19.87 4.32 0.37
C THR A 136 -20.15 3.11 -0.51
N GLY A 137 -19.49 3.01 -1.65
CA GLY A 137 -19.46 1.88 -2.55
C GLY A 137 -18.36 2.09 -3.54
N ILE A 138 -17.63 1.03 -3.84
CA ILE A 138 -16.55 1.07 -4.82
C ILE A 138 -17.06 0.40 -6.10
N PRO A 139 -17.33 1.17 -7.18
CA PRO A 139 -17.93 0.65 -8.41
C PRO A 139 -17.09 -0.39 -9.15
N LEU A 140 -15.77 -0.41 -8.91
CA LEU A 140 -14.87 -1.42 -9.47
C LEU A 140 -14.72 -2.58 -8.47
N GLU A 141 -15.15 -3.77 -8.85
CA GLU A 141 -15.05 -4.97 -8.02
C GLU A 141 -13.61 -5.29 -7.65
N GLU A 142 -12.68 -5.18 -8.60
CA GLU A 142 -11.24 -5.38 -8.36
C GLU A 142 -10.72 -4.46 -7.23
N THR A 143 -11.08 -3.19 -7.28
CA THR A 143 -10.65 -2.21 -6.27
C THR A 143 -11.32 -2.46 -4.92
N ALA A 144 -12.61 -2.80 -4.91
CA ALA A 144 -13.30 -3.18 -3.67
C ALA A 144 -12.65 -4.40 -3.01
N ASN A 145 -12.31 -5.42 -3.79
CA ASN A 145 -11.60 -6.61 -3.32
C ASN A 145 -10.19 -6.27 -2.82
N TYR A 146 -9.50 -5.37 -3.50
CA TYR A 146 -8.19 -4.90 -3.08
C TYR A 146 -8.24 -4.24 -1.70
N VAL A 147 -9.15 -3.31 -1.49
CA VAL A 147 -9.33 -2.63 -0.19
C VAL A 147 -9.64 -3.65 0.91
N ALA A 148 -10.51 -4.61 0.64
CA ALA A 148 -10.84 -5.67 1.59
C ALA A 148 -9.62 -6.54 1.94
N ARG A 149 -8.80 -6.90 0.95
CA ARG A 149 -7.58 -7.69 1.16
C ARG A 149 -6.53 -6.92 1.96
N VAL A 150 -6.34 -5.64 1.68
CA VAL A 150 -5.43 -4.80 2.46
C VAL A 150 -5.87 -4.72 3.91
N ASN A 151 -7.15 -4.46 4.16
CA ASN A 151 -7.69 -4.39 5.53
C ASN A 151 -7.55 -5.71 6.28
N ARG A 152 -7.79 -6.84 5.64
CA ARG A 152 -7.57 -8.15 6.24
C ARG A 152 -6.10 -8.35 6.61
N ALA A 153 -5.20 -7.95 5.75
CA ALA A 153 -3.77 -8.03 6.03
C ALA A 153 -3.37 -7.13 7.19
N ILE A 154 -3.90 -5.90 7.27
CA ILE A 154 -3.65 -4.99 8.39
C ILE A 154 -4.05 -5.65 9.71
N GLU A 155 -5.25 -6.22 9.80
CA GLU A 155 -5.71 -6.92 11.01
C GLU A 155 -4.76 -8.07 11.39
N LYS A 156 -4.29 -8.84 10.42
CA LYS A 156 -3.32 -9.92 10.66
C LYS A 156 -1.99 -9.41 11.16
N TYR A 157 -1.44 -8.36 10.59
CA TYR A 157 -0.18 -7.77 11.06
C TYR A 157 -0.32 -7.21 12.47
N GLU A 158 -1.42 -6.55 12.78
CA GLU A 158 -1.70 -6.07 14.14
C GLU A 158 -1.75 -7.22 15.15
N MET A 159 -2.48 -8.29 14.84
CA MET A 159 -2.58 -9.46 15.71
C MET A 159 -1.25 -10.17 15.93
N LEU A 160 -0.45 -10.32 14.86
CA LEU A 160 0.76 -11.13 14.91
C LEU A 160 1.96 -10.40 15.51
N TYR A 161 2.05 -9.07 15.34
CA TYR A 161 3.28 -8.34 15.63
C TYR A 161 3.13 -7.22 16.67
N ASN A 162 1.93 -6.65 16.88
CA ASN A 162 1.77 -5.56 17.84
C ASN A 162 1.65 -6.02 19.30
N ASN A 163 1.40 -7.32 19.54
CA ASN A 163 1.32 -7.88 20.90
C ASN A 163 2.68 -8.25 21.49
N GLU A 164 3.78 -8.13 20.74
CA GLU A 164 5.14 -8.45 21.21
C GLU A 164 5.81 -7.29 21.95
N SER A 165 5.16 -6.12 21.99
CA SER A 165 5.69 -4.89 22.63
C SER A 165 5.16 -4.65 24.06
N LYS A 166 4.60 -5.70 24.71
CA LYS A 166 4.16 -5.63 26.11
C LYS A 166 4.97 -6.55 27.01
#